data_0e9b12543fa7f32bee27d76d23faa62b
#
_entry.id   0e9b12543fa7f32bee27d76d23faa62b
#
_cell.length_a   1.000
_cell.length_b   1.000
_cell.length_c   1.000
_cell.angle_alpha   90.00
_cell.angle_beta   90.00
_cell.angle_gamma   90.00
#
_symmetry.space_group_name_H-M   'P 1'
#
loop_
_entity.id
_entity.type
_entity.pdbx_description
1 polymer ?
#
loop_
_entity_poly.entity_id
_entity_poly.type
_entity_poly.pdbx_seq_one_letter_code
_entity_poly.pdbx_strand_id
1 'polypeptide(L)'
;MPKRLDPINREQLASRINYYREMGIYDFYRRPIEEGALVAVTEQVQDHPPEPPENMPMMKATSTTTELPIIQDRPAALKAIREDIGECTRCRLNKGRTNLVFGVGNVNADLMFVGEGPGADEDAQGEPFVGRAGQLLNNMISAMGLRREDVYIANVVKCRPPNNRTPEKDECDTCSPFLLRQIEVIRPKVIVALGAVAAKNLLAINDSMSNLRGRWYDFKGAKLAVTYHPAYLLRDPRQKVEAWKDLQMVMKYLGLKPKAKAPTE
;
A
#
# COMPACT_ATOMS: atom_id res chain seq x y z
N MET A 1 -40.42 -11.81 -20.89
CA MET A 1 -39.18 -12.48 -21.31
C MET A 1 -38.09 -11.43 -21.44
N PRO A 2 -36.89 -11.60 -20.92
CA PRO A 2 -35.82 -10.59 -21.06
C PRO A 2 -35.42 -10.49 -22.55
N LYS A 3 -35.45 -9.26 -23.08
CA LYS A 3 -35.00 -8.97 -24.46
C LYS A 3 -33.54 -9.41 -24.61
N ARG A 4 -33.25 -10.24 -25.61
CA ARG A 4 -31.87 -10.62 -25.95
C ARG A 4 -31.17 -9.39 -26.52
N LEU A 5 -29.98 -9.09 -26.00
CA LEU A 5 -29.10 -8.07 -26.60
C LEU A 5 -28.70 -8.47 -28.00
N ASP A 6 -28.65 -7.50 -28.91
CA ASP A 6 -28.14 -7.73 -30.27
C ASP A 6 -26.62 -8.10 -30.25
N PRO A 7 -26.09 -8.69 -31.34
CA PRO A 7 -24.72 -9.15 -31.38
C PRO A 7 -23.67 -8.06 -31.10
N ILE A 8 -23.88 -6.84 -31.60
CA ILE A 8 -22.93 -5.70 -31.43
C ILE A 8 -22.89 -5.24 -29.99
N ASN A 9 -24.05 -5.12 -29.37
CA ASN A 9 -24.13 -4.76 -27.94
C ASN A 9 -23.56 -5.85 -27.02
N ARG A 10 -23.64 -7.12 -27.42
CA ARG A 10 -23.00 -8.24 -26.70
C ARG A 10 -21.50 -8.17 -26.77
N GLU A 11 -20.91 -7.87 -27.91
CA GLU A 11 -19.45 -7.78 -28.07
C GLU A 11 -18.88 -6.57 -27.34
N GLN A 12 -19.54 -5.43 -27.41
CA GLN A 12 -19.17 -4.22 -26.63
C GLN A 12 -19.29 -4.44 -25.11
N LEU A 13 -20.32 -5.15 -24.66
CA LEU A 13 -20.49 -5.48 -23.26
C LEU A 13 -19.41 -6.47 -22.79
N ALA A 14 -19.09 -7.48 -23.60
CA ALA A 14 -18.03 -8.43 -23.31
C ALA A 14 -16.66 -7.74 -23.23
N SER A 15 -16.35 -6.84 -24.15
CA SER A 15 -15.13 -6.04 -24.13
C SER A 15 -15.01 -5.17 -22.88
N ARG A 16 -16.11 -4.49 -22.47
CA ARG A 16 -16.15 -3.72 -21.22
C ARG A 16 -16.00 -4.58 -19.97
N ILE A 17 -16.63 -5.74 -19.93
CA ILE A 17 -16.50 -6.68 -18.81
C ILE A 17 -15.06 -7.17 -18.70
N ASN A 18 -14.41 -7.51 -19.81
CA ASN A 18 -13.01 -7.93 -19.84
C ASN A 18 -12.08 -6.80 -19.36
N TYR A 19 -12.28 -5.57 -19.83
CA TYR A 19 -11.54 -4.40 -19.36
C TYR A 19 -11.64 -4.21 -17.84
N TYR A 20 -12.83 -4.34 -17.25
CA TYR A 20 -12.98 -4.26 -15.80
C TYR A 20 -12.34 -5.43 -15.07
N ARG A 21 -12.39 -6.64 -15.65
CA ARG A 21 -11.70 -7.82 -15.08
C ARG A 21 -10.19 -7.67 -15.09
N GLU A 22 -9.61 -7.10 -16.13
CA GLU A 22 -8.18 -6.77 -16.22
C GLU A 22 -7.77 -5.72 -15.17
N MET A 23 -8.68 -4.81 -14.82
CA MET A 23 -8.50 -3.85 -13.72
C MET A 23 -8.76 -4.45 -12.32
N GLY A 24 -9.05 -5.75 -12.21
CA GLY A 24 -9.30 -6.42 -10.93
C GLY A 24 -10.69 -6.19 -10.34
N ILE A 25 -11.65 -5.69 -11.14
CA ILE A 25 -13.05 -5.47 -10.72
C ILE A 25 -13.89 -6.67 -11.17
N TYR A 26 -14.32 -7.48 -10.22
CA TYR A 26 -15.07 -8.71 -10.48
C TYR A 26 -16.56 -8.63 -10.10
N ASP A 27 -16.95 -7.65 -9.25
CA ASP A 27 -18.31 -7.50 -8.75
C ASP A 27 -19.00 -6.28 -9.38
N PHE A 28 -20.14 -6.53 -10.03
CA PHE A 28 -21.00 -5.51 -10.61
C PHE A 28 -22.31 -5.44 -9.82
N TYR A 29 -22.57 -4.30 -9.18
CA TYR A 29 -23.83 -4.07 -8.46
C TYR A 29 -24.94 -3.70 -9.44
N ARG A 30 -26.09 -4.41 -9.36
CA ARG A 30 -27.34 -3.97 -10.00
C ARG A 30 -27.93 -2.82 -9.19
N ARG A 31 -27.98 -1.63 -9.76
CA ARG A 31 -28.89 -0.60 -9.25
C ARG A 31 -30.26 -0.77 -9.91
N PRO A 32 -31.37 -0.68 -9.18
CA PRO A 32 -32.69 -0.53 -9.80
C PRO A 32 -32.68 0.76 -10.62
N ILE A 33 -33.02 0.65 -11.91
CA ILE A 33 -33.17 1.81 -12.81
C ILE A 33 -34.64 2.20 -12.68
N GLU A 34 -34.91 3.43 -12.25
CA GLU A 34 -36.25 3.99 -12.31
C GLU A 34 -36.66 4.11 -13.78
N GLU A 35 -37.86 3.59 -14.11
CA GLU A 35 -38.33 3.46 -15.52
C GLU A 35 -38.41 4.79 -16.28
N GLY A 36 -38.33 5.95 -15.63
CA GLY A 36 -38.33 7.27 -16.27
C GLY A 36 -36.98 7.72 -16.86
N ALA A 37 -35.87 7.06 -16.56
CA ALA A 37 -34.55 7.52 -17.00
C ALA A 37 -34.13 6.99 -18.40
N LEU A 38 -34.88 6.10 -18.98
CA LEU A 38 -34.56 5.45 -20.29
C LEU A 38 -35.07 6.22 -21.53
N VAL A 39 -35.90 7.25 -21.34
CA VAL A 39 -36.53 7.95 -22.50
C VAL A 39 -35.68 9.09 -23.05
N ALA A 40 -34.67 9.58 -22.31
CA ALA A 40 -33.90 10.76 -22.69
C ALA A 40 -32.65 10.52 -23.56
N VAL A 41 -32.31 9.26 -23.90
CA VAL A 41 -31.05 8.93 -24.58
C VAL A 41 -31.24 8.46 -26.03
N THR A 42 -32.49 8.30 -26.53
CA THR A 42 -32.77 7.71 -27.85
C THR A 42 -32.98 8.71 -28.99
N GLU A 43 -32.89 10.01 -28.79
CA GLU A 43 -33.24 10.99 -29.83
C GLU A 43 -32.10 11.82 -30.42
N GLN A 44 -30.83 11.49 -30.23
CA GLN A 44 -29.73 12.19 -30.96
C GLN A 44 -28.59 11.25 -31.36
N VAL A 45 -28.85 10.34 -32.29
CA VAL A 45 -27.78 9.78 -33.14
C VAL A 45 -28.22 9.98 -34.60
N GLN A 46 -27.83 11.13 -35.16
CA GLN A 46 -27.80 11.30 -36.60
C GLN A 46 -26.58 10.58 -37.16
N ASP A 47 -26.84 9.63 -38.02
CA ASP A 47 -25.88 8.90 -38.84
C ASP A 47 -25.19 9.86 -39.84
N HIS A 48 -24.00 10.36 -39.50
CA HIS A 48 -23.00 10.79 -40.45
C HIS A 48 -21.61 10.32 -39.98
N PRO A 49 -20.88 9.55 -40.83
CA PRO A 49 -19.49 9.28 -40.53
C PRO A 49 -18.71 10.61 -40.56
N PRO A 50 -17.92 10.96 -39.51
CA PRO A 50 -17.10 12.16 -39.58
C PRO A 50 -15.97 11.95 -40.59
N GLU A 51 -15.88 12.84 -41.58
CA GLU A 51 -14.67 13.02 -42.39
C GLU A 51 -13.48 13.35 -41.48
N PRO A 52 -12.28 12.82 -41.78
CA PRO A 52 -11.10 13.15 -40.99
C PRO A 52 -10.77 14.64 -41.18
N PRO A 53 -10.55 15.41 -40.09
CA PRO A 53 -10.15 16.80 -40.22
C PRO A 53 -8.74 16.87 -40.79
N GLU A 54 -8.62 17.46 -41.99
CA GLU A 54 -7.35 17.94 -42.51
C GLU A 54 -6.87 19.09 -41.63
N ASN A 55 -5.59 19.03 -41.24
CA ASN A 55 -4.85 20.06 -40.48
C ASN A 55 -5.21 20.29 -39.02
N MET A 56 -4.85 19.30 -38.16
CA MET A 56 -4.50 19.65 -36.80
C MET A 56 -2.99 19.87 -36.69
N PRO A 57 -2.52 21.04 -36.13
CA PRO A 57 -1.12 21.20 -35.81
C PRO A 57 -0.72 20.15 -34.79
N MET A 58 0.37 19.45 -35.06
CA MET A 58 0.98 18.48 -34.19
C MET A 58 1.28 19.15 -32.83
N MET A 59 0.35 19.01 -31.88
CA MET A 59 0.63 19.36 -30.49
C MET A 59 1.72 18.40 -30.02
N LYS A 60 2.91 18.93 -29.82
CA LYS A 60 3.99 18.22 -29.09
C LYS A 60 3.37 17.71 -27.80
N ALA A 61 3.39 16.39 -27.62
CA ALA A 61 3.08 15.78 -26.35
C ALA A 61 4.07 16.30 -25.31
N THR A 62 3.73 17.39 -24.66
CA THR A 62 4.35 17.75 -23.40
C THR A 62 3.92 16.68 -22.41
N SER A 63 4.83 15.75 -22.15
CA SER A 63 4.75 14.87 -21.00
C SER A 63 4.77 15.75 -19.75
N THR A 64 3.59 16.18 -19.33
CA THR A 64 3.43 16.83 -18.03
C THR A 64 3.64 15.72 -16.99
N THR A 65 4.89 15.50 -16.63
CA THR A 65 5.21 14.84 -15.37
C THR A 65 4.58 15.73 -14.32
N THR A 66 3.45 15.31 -13.78
CA THR A 66 2.82 15.98 -12.64
C THR A 66 3.77 15.78 -11.46
N GLU A 67 4.71 16.70 -11.30
CA GLU A 67 5.55 16.76 -10.11
C GLU A 67 4.61 16.98 -8.95
N LEU A 68 4.54 15.97 -8.08
CA LEU A 68 3.79 16.07 -6.84
C LEU A 68 4.33 17.29 -6.06
N PRO A 69 3.47 18.13 -5.48
CA PRO A 69 3.88 19.34 -4.78
C PRO A 69 4.97 19.03 -3.75
N ILE A 70 6.05 19.78 -3.76
CA ILE A 70 7.17 19.61 -2.83
C ILE A 70 6.64 19.97 -1.43
N ILE A 71 6.55 18.97 -0.56
CA ILE A 71 6.22 19.20 0.85
C ILE A 71 7.46 19.79 1.51
N GLN A 72 7.44 21.09 1.76
CA GLN A 72 8.59 21.83 2.32
C GLN A 72 8.87 21.49 3.78
N ASP A 73 7.83 21.21 4.56
CA ASP A 73 7.91 20.84 5.98
C ASP A 73 7.28 19.47 6.24
N ARG A 74 8.09 18.40 6.09
CA ARG A 74 7.63 17.03 6.32
C ARG A 74 7.24 16.76 7.78
N PRO A 75 8.00 17.25 8.80
CA PRO A 75 7.56 17.14 10.19
C PRO A 75 6.20 17.75 10.45
N ALA A 76 5.94 18.97 10.00
CA ALA A 76 4.63 19.62 10.15
C ALA A 76 3.53 18.86 9.42
N ALA A 77 3.80 18.33 8.21
CA ALA A 77 2.84 17.53 7.46
C ALA A 77 2.50 16.20 8.17
N LEU A 78 3.47 15.50 8.75
CA LEU A 78 3.22 14.31 9.56
C LEU A 78 2.45 14.64 10.83
N LYS A 79 2.76 15.76 11.50
CA LYS A 79 2.03 16.25 12.65
C LYS A 79 0.56 16.50 12.31
N ALA A 80 0.28 17.16 11.18
CA ALA A 80 -1.09 17.40 10.71
C ALA A 80 -1.85 16.10 10.45
N ILE A 81 -1.20 15.05 9.93
CA ILE A 81 -1.82 13.72 9.78
C ILE A 81 -2.12 13.12 11.16
N ARG A 82 -1.21 13.25 12.13
CA ARG A 82 -1.42 12.73 13.49
C ARG A 82 -2.57 13.44 14.20
N GLU A 83 -2.68 14.74 14.01
CA GLU A 83 -3.77 15.58 14.55
C GLU A 83 -5.13 15.23 13.91
N ASP A 84 -5.17 15.01 12.58
CA ASP A 84 -6.38 14.54 11.88
C ASP A 84 -6.83 13.16 12.35
N ILE A 85 -5.91 12.25 12.61
CA ILE A 85 -6.25 10.97 13.22
C ILE A 85 -6.86 11.21 14.61
N GLY A 86 -6.27 12.07 15.44
CA GLY A 86 -6.70 12.41 16.78
C GLY A 86 -6.97 11.16 17.62
N GLU A 87 -8.01 11.21 18.44
CA GLU A 87 -8.55 10.05 19.18
C GLU A 87 -9.52 9.25 18.29
N CYS A 88 -8.98 8.72 17.19
CA CYS A 88 -9.70 8.08 16.10
C CYS A 88 -10.75 7.04 16.58
N THR A 89 -11.98 7.19 16.12
CA THR A 89 -13.09 6.27 16.37
C THR A 89 -13.69 5.70 15.09
N ARG A 90 -12.99 5.83 13.94
CA ARG A 90 -13.49 5.53 12.60
C ARG A 90 -13.73 4.03 12.34
N CYS A 91 -13.10 3.14 13.09
CA CYS A 91 -13.34 1.69 13.00
C CYS A 91 -13.40 1.05 14.39
N ARG A 92 -13.89 -0.18 14.46
CA ARG A 92 -14.11 -0.91 15.73
C ARG A 92 -12.84 -1.20 16.55
N LEU A 93 -11.63 -1.10 15.96
CA LEU A 93 -10.38 -1.29 16.68
C LEU A 93 -10.12 -0.24 17.76
N ASN A 94 -10.82 0.90 17.71
CA ASN A 94 -10.71 1.94 18.72
C ASN A 94 -11.12 1.48 20.12
N LYS A 95 -12.07 0.53 20.22
CA LYS A 95 -12.64 0.08 21.49
C LYS A 95 -11.68 -0.70 22.37
N GLY A 96 -10.66 -1.32 21.77
CA GLY A 96 -9.73 -2.20 22.48
C GLY A 96 -8.30 -1.70 22.52
N ARG A 97 -7.99 -0.55 21.92
CA ARG A 97 -6.64 0.03 21.97
C ARG A 97 -6.39 0.77 23.28
N THR A 98 -5.15 0.74 23.73
CA THR A 98 -4.63 1.61 24.78
C THR A 98 -4.07 2.90 24.15
N ASN A 99 -3.18 2.75 23.19
CA ASN A 99 -2.57 3.86 22.47
C ASN A 99 -2.73 3.71 20.95
N LEU A 100 -2.78 4.86 20.26
CA LEU A 100 -2.69 4.90 18.81
C LEU A 100 -1.22 4.83 18.39
N VAL A 101 -0.86 3.83 17.59
CA VAL A 101 0.50 3.61 17.08
C VAL A 101 0.64 4.24 15.70
N PHE A 102 1.08 5.50 15.68
CA PHE A 102 1.12 6.29 14.44
C PHE A 102 2.19 5.81 13.46
N GLY A 103 3.39 5.65 13.95
CA GLY A 103 4.62 5.40 13.20
C GLY A 103 5.76 6.23 13.78
N VAL A 104 7.01 5.81 13.52
CA VAL A 104 8.21 6.44 14.10
C VAL A 104 9.40 6.33 13.14
N GLY A 105 10.32 7.27 13.23
CA GLY A 105 11.59 7.26 12.50
C GLY A 105 11.88 8.55 11.77
N ASN A 106 12.81 8.49 10.81
CA ASN A 106 13.27 9.64 10.05
C ASN A 106 12.21 10.07 9.02
N VAL A 107 11.76 11.29 9.10
CA VAL A 107 10.81 11.89 8.13
C VAL A 107 11.39 12.03 6.72
N ASN A 108 12.73 11.96 6.60
CA ASN A 108 13.46 11.99 5.34
C ASN A 108 14.07 10.62 4.97
N ALA A 109 13.52 9.53 5.54
CA ALA A 109 14.06 8.20 5.30
C ALA A 109 13.96 7.78 3.82
N ASP A 110 15.05 7.23 3.31
CA ASP A 110 15.06 6.56 2.01
C ASP A 110 14.40 5.17 2.06
N LEU A 111 14.26 4.59 3.25
CA LEU A 111 13.71 3.26 3.49
C LEU A 111 12.58 3.32 4.53
N MET A 112 11.42 2.78 4.15
CA MET A 112 10.26 2.66 5.03
C MET A 112 9.86 1.20 5.19
N PHE A 113 9.66 0.77 6.45
CA PHE A 113 9.08 -0.54 6.76
C PHE A 113 7.60 -0.40 7.09
N VAL A 114 6.78 -1.26 6.52
CA VAL A 114 5.33 -1.28 6.75
C VAL A 114 4.91 -2.66 7.23
N GLY A 115 4.42 -2.73 8.47
CA GLY A 115 3.86 -3.94 9.06
C GLY A 115 2.34 -4.00 8.99
N GLU A 116 1.77 -5.01 9.65
CA GLU A 116 0.33 -5.29 9.69
C GLU A 116 -0.40 -4.35 10.66
N GLY A 117 -0.08 -4.42 11.91
CA GLY A 117 -0.72 -3.69 13.00
C GLY A 117 0.02 -3.84 14.33
N PRO A 118 -0.35 -3.05 15.36
CA PRO A 118 0.27 -3.10 16.67
C PRO A 118 -0.03 -4.41 17.41
N GLY A 119 0.96 -4.95 18.11
CA GLY A 119 0.82 -5.97 19.13
C GLY A 119 0.56 -5.36 20.52
N ALA A 120 0.67 -6.19 21.56
CA ALA A 120 0.40 -5.76 22.94
C ALA A 120 1.44 -4.74 23.46
N ASP A 121 2.72 -4.98 23.17
CA ASP A 121 3.81 -4.10 23.60
C ASP A 121 3.73 -2.75 22.88
N GLU A 122 3.39 -2.78 21.58
CA GLU A 122 3.22 -1.59 20.76
C GLU A 122 2.02 -0.75 21.22
N ASP A 123 0.90 -1.40 21.55
CA ASP A 123 -0.30 -0.76 22.06
C ASP A 123 -0.04 -0.10 23.44
N ALA A 124 0.75 -0.76 24.29
CA ALA A 124 1.12 -0.23 25.59
C ALA A 124 2.06 0.98 25.49
N GLN A 125 3.00 0.98 24.52
CA GLN A 125 4.04 2.01 24.40
C GLN A 125 3.69 3.12 23.39
N GLY A 126 2.73 2.88 22.48
CA GLY A 126 2.36 3.82 21.41
C GLY A 126 3.35 3.85 20.23
N GLU A 127 4.32 2.94 20.18
CA GLU A 127 5.34 2.86 19.13
C GLU A 127 5.28 1.53 18.35
N PRO A 128 5.50 1.53 17.01
CA PRO A 128 5.50 0.31 16.23
C PRO A 128 6.76 -0.52 16.47
N PHE A 129 6.64 -1.84 16.48
CA PHE A 129 7.76 -2.78 16.54
C PHE A 129 8.70 -2.55 17.73
N VAL A 130 8.16 -2.59 18.94
CA VAL A 130 8.92 -2.50 20.21
C VAL A 130 9.04 -3.83 20.95
N GLY A 131 8.11 -4.78 20.74
CA GLY A 131 8.14 -6.12 21.31
C GLY A 131 9.19 -7.03 20.65
N ARG A 132 9.09 -8.36 20.88
CA ARG A 132 10.04 -9.37 20.37
C ARG A 132 10.20 -9.32 18.84
N ALA A 133 9.11 -9.11 18.11
CA ALA A 133 9.15 -8.93 16.65
C ALA A 133 9.89 -7.66 16.26
N GLY A 134 9.72 -6.59 17.02
CA GLY A 134 10.43 -5.32 16.86
C GLY A 134 11.93 -5.43 17.10
N GLN A 135 12.34 -6.18 18.13
CA GLN A 135 13.76 -6.46 18.37
C GLN A 135 14.39 -7.20 17.19
N LEU A 136 13.68 -8.18 16.61
CA LEU A 136 14.17 -8.85 15.39
C LEU A 136 14.26 -7.87 14.21
N LEU A 137 13.28 -6.99 14.03
CA LEU A 137 13.33 -5.96 12.98
C LEU A 137 14.54 -5.03 13.19
N ASN A 138 14.82 -4.60 14.42
CA ASN A 138 16.00 -3.79 14.73
C ASN A 138 17.31 -4.52 14.35
N ASN A 139 17.40 -5.82 14.62
CA ASN A 139 18.54 -6.63 14.20
C ASN A 139 18.65 -6.73 12.67
N MET A 140 17.51 -6.86 11.96
CA MET A 140 17.48 -6.87 10.49
C MET A 140 17.97 -5.52 9.93
N ILE A 141 17.49 -4.41 10.46
CA ILE A 141 17.91 -3.05 10.08
C ILE A 141 19.42 -2.87 10.35
N SER A 142 19.88 -3.28 11.53
CA SER A 142 21.31 -3.21 11.90
C SER A 142 22.18 -4.04 10.97
N ALA A 143 21.74 -5.23 10.57
CA ALA A 143 22.46 -6.08 9.60
C ALA A 143 22.57 -5.42 8.21
N MET A 144 21.61 -4.57 7.84
CA MET A 144 21.67 -3.75 6.62
C MET A 144 22.66 -2.58 6.71
N GLY A 145 23.27 -2.34 7.88
CA GLY A 145 24.16 -1.21 8.13
C GLY A 145 23.46 0.08 8.50
N LEU A 146 22.19 0.01 8.86
CA LEU A 146 21.33 1.15 9.26
C LEU A 146 21.00 1.07 10.75
N ARG A 147 20.62 2.22 11.33
CA ARG A 147 20.03 2.31 12.66
C ARG A 147 18.53 2.46 12.55
N ARG A 148 17.80 2.17 13.61
CA ARG A 148 16.34 2.31 13.64
C ARG A 148 15.88 3.74 13.30
N GLU A 149 16.62 4.73 13.77
CA GLU A 149 16.35 6.15 13.52
C GLU A 149 16.66 6.61 12.09
N ASP A 150 17.34 5.81 11.26
CA ASP A 150 17.64 6.14 9.86
C ASP A 150 16.48 5.77 8.92
N VAL A 151 15.56 4.93 9.38
CA VAL A 151 14.40 4.45 8.62
C VAL A 151 13.09 4.98 9.18
N TYR A 152 11.98 4.82 8.46
CA TYR A 152 10.65 5.06 8.99
C TYR A 152 9.88 3.74 9.13
N ILE A 153 9.17 3.57 10.25
CA ILE A 153 8.45 2.33 10.55
C ILE A 153 6.98 2.66 10.85
N ALA A 154 6.06 2.00 10.16
CA ALA A 154 4.63 2.14 10.38
C ALA A 154 3.89 0.81 10.16
N ASN A 155 2.59 0.81 10.41
CA ASN A 155 1.69 -0.31 10.16
C ASN A 155 0.52 0.12 9.29
N VAL A 156 -0.14 -0.86 8.64
CA VAL A 156 -1.39 -0.65 7.89
C VAL A 156 -2.46 -0.12 8.82
N VAL A 157 -2.72 -0.82 9.94
CA VAL A 157 -3.64 -0.32 10.98
C VAL A 157 -2.88 0.30 12.14
N LYS A 158 -3.44 1.38 12.72
CA LYS A 158 -2.81 2.15 13.81
C LYS A 158 -3.28 1.73 15.20
N CYS A 159 -4.26 0.85 15.28
CA CYS A 159 -4.84 0.33 16.51
C CYS A 159 -4.65 -1.17 16.59
N ARG A 160 -4.43 -1.69 17.80
CA ARG A 160 -4.25 -3.12 18.05
C ARG A 160 -5.55 -3.89 17.81
N PRO A 161 -5.56 -4.92 16.93
CA PRO A 161 -6.70 -5.84 16.83
C PRO A 161 -6.85 -6.71 18.10
N PRO A 162 -8.08 -7.06 18.51
CA PRO A 162 -8.31 -7.93 19.65
C PRO A 162 -7.51 -9.24 19.55
N ASN A 163 -6.84 -9.63 20.65
CA ASN A 163 -5.99 -10.83 20.70
C ASN A 163 -4.91 -10.91 19.63
N ASN A 164 -4.47 -9.78 19.09
CA ASN A 164 -3.51 -9.68 17.96
C ASN A 164 -3.96 -10.50 16.73
N ARG A 165 -5.28 -10.59 16.46
CA ARG A 165 -5.77 -11.20 15.23
C ARG A 165 -5.37 -10.37 14.00
N THR A 166 -5.40 -10.97 12.86
CA THR A 166 -5.27 -10.24 11.60
C THR A 166 -6.37 -9.18 11.49
N PRO A 167 -6.05 -7.93 11.10
CA PRO A 167 -7.05 -6.91 10.83
C PRO A 167 -7.99 -7.35 9.70
N GLU A 168 -9.25 -7.01 9.83
CA GLU A 168 -10.23 -7.27 8.78
C GLU A 168 -10.12 -6.24 7.65
N LYS A 169 -10.69 -6.57 6.50
CA LYS A 169 -10.57 -5.72 5.31
C LYS A 169 -11.12 -4.31 5.55
N ASP A 170 -12.26 -4.17 6.19
CA ASP A 170 -12.89 -2.87 6.52
C ASP A 170 -12.03 -2.04 7.50
N GLU A 171 -11.33 -2.70 8.43
CA GLU A 171 -10.39 -2.06 9.35
C GLU A 171 -9.16 -1.52 8.61
N CYS A 172 -8.62 -2.33 7.68
CA CYS A 172 -7.54 -1.91 6.80
C CYS A 172 -7.97 -0.76 5.88
N ASP A 173 -9.11 -0.89 5.19
CA ASP A 173 -9.63 0.11 4.25
C ASP A 173 -9.87 1.47 4.95
N THR A 174 -10.37 1.43 6.19
CA THR A 174 -10.58 2.64 7.01
C THR A 174 -9.27 3.30 7.43
N CYS A 175 -8.22 2.52 7.72
CA CYS A 175 -6.97 3.02 8.30
C CYS A 175 -5.89 3.31 7.26
N SER A 176 -5.87 2.60 6.13
CA SER A 176 -4.87 2.74 5.06
C SER A 176 -4.72 4.16 4.51
N PRO A 177 -5.76 5.02 4.40
CA PRO A 177 -5.59 6.38 3.93
C PRO A 177 -4.55 7.18 4.73
N PHE A 178 -4.43 6.93 6.03
CA PHE A 178 -3.40 7.58 6.87
C PHE A 178 -1.99 7.09 6.54
N LEU A 179 -1.83 5.78 6.32
CA LEU A 179 -0.55 5.22 5.88
C LEU A 179 -0.14 5.78 4.52
N LEU A 180 -1.08 5.88 3.57
CA LEU A 180 -0.81 6.43 2.24
C LEU A 180 -0.34 7.89 2.32
N ARG A 181 -0.97 8.71 3.15
CA ARG A 181 -0.55 10.10 3.42
C ARG A 181 0.83 10.16 4.06
N GLN A 182 1.16 9.24 4.99
CA GLN A 182 2.52 9.16 5.55
C GLN A 182 3.55 8.84 4.47
N ILE A 183 3.27 7.89 3.56
CA ILE A 183 4.14 7.56 2.42
C ILE A 183 4.33 8.77 1.50
N GLU A 184 3.27 9.52 1.22
CA GLU A 184 3.30 10.73 0.38
C GLU A 184 4.11 11.86 1.00
N VAL A 185 4.15 11.97 2.32
CA VAL A 185 4.98 12.94 3.05
C VAL A 185 6.43 12.51 3.08
N ILE A 186 6.71 11.26 3.45
CA ILE A 186 8.08 10.73 3.63
C ILE A 186 8.77 10.53 2.29
N ARG A 187 8.05 10.10 1.24
CA ARG A 187 8.57 9.80 -0.10
C ARG A 187 9.82 8.93 -0.05
N PRO A 188 9.75 7.73 0.54
CA PRO A 188 10.90 6.85 0.60
C PRO A 188 11.26 6.37 -0.81
N LYS A 189 12.54 6.07 -1.06
CA LYS A 189 12.97 5.41 -2.30
C LYS A 189 12.48 3.95 -2.34
N VAL A 190 12.46 3.31 -1.16
CA VAL A 190 12.04 1.91 -1.01
C VAL A 190 11.07 1.75 0.16
N ILE A 191 10.01 0.97 -0.09
CA ILE A 191 9.10 0.46 0.94
C ILE A 191 9.32 -1.03 1.07
N VAL A 192 9.48 -1.54 2.29
CA VAL A 192 9.50 -2.97 2.60
C VAL A 192 8.22 -3.35 3.32
N ALA A 193 7.36 -4.11 2.64
CA ALA A 193 6.15 -4.68 3.22
C ALA A 193 6.48 -5.94 4.02
N LEU A 194 6.20 -5.91 5.32
CA LEU A 194 6.47 -6.98 6.28
C LEU A 194 5.24 -7.90 6.41
N GLY A 195 5.25 -9.02 5.70
CA GLY A 195 4.21 -10.03 5.76
C GLY A 195 3.04 -9.82 4.79
N ALA A 196 2.13 -10.77 4.78
CA ALA A 196 1.05 -10.86 3.80
C ALA A 196 0.06 -9.69 3.87
N VAL A 197 -0.30 -9.25 5.08
CA VAL A 197 -1.31 -8.18 5.25
C VAL A 197 -0.80 -6.86 4.68
N ALA A 198 0.44 -6.48 5.03
CA ALA A 198 1.04 -5.26 4.49
C ALA A 198 1.20 -5.33 2.97
N ALA A 199 1.70 -6.46 2.44
CA ALA A 199 1.88 -6.67 1.02
C ALA A 199 0.56 -6.59 0.24
N LYS A 200 -0.46 -7.33 0.68
CA LYS A 200 -1.78 -7.37 0.02
C LYS A 200 -2.50 -6.03 0.08
N ASN A 201 -2.37 -5.32 1.20
CA ASN A 201 -2.99 -4.01 1.36
C ASN A 201 -2.35 -2.95 0.44
N LEU A 202 -1.01 -2.90 0.39
CA LEU A 202 -0.31 -1.92 -0.44
C LEU A 202 -0.43 -2.24 -1.93
N LEU A 203 -0.31 -3.51 -2.32
CA LEU A 203 -0.31 -3.92 -3.73
C LEU A 203 -1.72 -4.15 -4.30
N ALA A 204 -2.74 -4.27 -3.44
CA ALA A 204 -4.10 -4.71 -3.81
C ALA A 204 -4.11 -6.08 -4.53
N ILE A 205 -3.15 -6.96 -4.23
CA ILE A 205 -2.96 -8.29 -4.84
C ILE A 205 -3.23 -9.35 -3.78
N ASN A 206 -4.05 -10.36 -4.12
CA ASN A 206 -4.28 -11.51 -3.26
C ASN A 206 -3.48 -12.71 -3.74
N ASP A 207 -2.20 -12.78 -3.38
CA ASP A 207 -1.30 -13.86 -3.76
C ASP A 207 -0.56 -14.41 -2.52
N SER A 208 0.14 -15.53 -2.70
CA SER A 208 0.95 -16.17 -1.64
C SER A 208 2.23 -15.37 -1.38
N MET A 209 2.75 -15.46 -0.15
CA MET A 209 4.01 -14.81 0.20
C MET A 209 5.18 -15.29 -0.67
N SER A 210 5.21 -16.57 -1.05
CA SER A 210 6.23 -17.12 -1.95
C SER A 210 6.23 -16.45 -3.33
N ASN A 211 5.06 -16.09 -3.82
CA ASN A 211 4.91 -15.43 -5.10
C ASN A 211 5.16 -13.91 -5.03
N LEU A 212 4.91 -13.29 -3.88
CA LEU A 212 5.08 -11.85 -3.70
C LEU A 212 6.53 -11.45 -3.39
N ARG A 213 7.35 -12.34 -2.81
CA ARG A 213 8.73 -12.06 -2.41
C ARG A 213 9.73 -12.16 -3.57
N GLY A 214 10.93 -11.63 -3.36
CA GLY A 214 12.08 -11.77 -4.26
C GLY A 214 11.99 -10.95 -5.54
N ARG A 215 11.07 -10.01 -5.64
CA ARG A 215 10.89 -9.12 -6.80
C ARG A 215 10.47 -7.71 -6.38
N TRP A 216 10.59 -6.78 -7.32
CA TRP A 216 10.21 -5.41 -7.15
C TRP A 216 8.81 -5.13 -7.68
N TYR A 217 8.13 -4.22 -6.99
CA TYR A 217 6.90 -3.59 -7.44
C TYR A 217 7.10 -2.07 -7.47
N ASP A 218 6.32 -1.37 -8.27
CA ASP A 218 6.26 0.09 -8.26
C ASP A 218 5.05 0.54 -7.44
N PHE A 219 5.27 1.44 -6.49
CA PHE A 219 4.23 1.91 -5.60
C PHE A 219 4.40 3.41 -5.29
N LYS A 220 3.50 4.26 -5.83
CA LYS A 220 3.47 5.71 -5.57
C LYS A 220 4.85 6.40 -5.71
N GLY A 221 5.61 6.03 -6.73
CA GLY A 221 6.95 6.60 -6.99
C GLY A 221 8.10 5.95 -6.19
N ALA A 222 7.81 5.02 -5.30
CA ALA A 222 8.80 4.21 -4.60
C ALA A 222 8.89 2.80 -5.20
N LYS A 223 10.04 2.12 -5.02
CA LYS A 223 10.13 0.68 -5.20
C LYS A 223 9.60 -0.02 -3.95
N LEU A 224 8.80 -1.07 -4.15
CA LEU A 224 8.27 -1.87 -3.04
C LEU A 224 8.81 -3.29 -3.12
N ALA A 225 9.38 -3.76 -2.02
CA ALA A 225 9.80 -5.14 -1.80
C ALA A 225 8.92 -5.79 -0.73
N VAL A 226 8.70 -7.08 -0.85
CA VAL A 226 7.93 -7.87 0.13
C VAL A 226 8.86 -8.85 0.81
N THR A 227 8.75 -8.97 2.14
CA THR A 227 9.45 -9.99 2.92
C THR A 227 8.57 -10.54 4.03
N TYR A 228 9.03 -11.57 4.72
CA TYR A 228 8.31 -12.16 5.84
C TYR A 228 8.20 -11.21 7.04
N HIS A 229 7.08 -11.28 7.74
CA HIS A 229 6.89 -10.53 8.98
C HIS A 229 7.84 -11.04 10.07
N PRO A 230 8.49 -10.18 10.87
CA PRO A 230 9.41 -10.60 11.94
C PRO A 230 8.79 -11.59 12.93
N ALA A 231 7.51 -11.43 13.27
CA ALA A 231 6.82 -12.38 14.14
C ALA A 231 6.70 -13.80 13.53
N TYR A 232 6.60 -13.90 12.20
CA TYR A 232 6.65 -15.20 11.52
C TYR A 232 8.06 -15.81 11.59
N LEU A 233 9.10 -15.00 11.39
CA LEU A 233 10.51 -15.45 11.49
C LEU A 233 10.92 -15.89 12.89
N LEU A 234 10.21 -15.46 13.93
CA LEU A 234 10.38 -15.97 15.29
C LEU A 234 9.76 -17.36 15.45
N ARG A 235 8.67 -17.68 14.74
CA ARG A 235 8.02 -18.97 14.75
C ARG A 235 8.71 -20.00 13.84
N ASP A 236 9.20 -19.55 12.69
CA ASP A 236 9.97 -20.39 11.75
C ASP A 236 11.31 -19.71 11.40
N PRO A 237 12.34 -19.92 12.24
CA PRO A 237 13.65 -19.30 12.04
C PRO A 237 14.37 -19.69 10.74
N ARG A 238 14.02 -20.80 10.11
CA ARG A 238 14.58 -21.26 8.84
C ARG A 238 14.35 -20.23 7.72
N GLN A 239 13.24 -19.51 7.80
CA GLN A 239 12.87 -18.49 6.81
C GLN A 239 13.66 -17.17 6.92
N LYS A 240 14.51 -17.03 7.94
CA LYS A 240 15.41 -15.86 8.08
C LYS A 240 16.39 -15.74 6.91
N VAL A 241 16.81 -16.86 6.35
CA VAL A 241 17.69 -16.87 5.16
C VAL A 241 16.99 -16.24 3.97
N GLU A 242 15.74 -16.59 3.77
CA GLU A 242 14.93 -16.05 2.68
C GLU A 242 14.62 -14.56 2.87
N ALA A 243 14.25 -14.16 4.08
CA ALA A 243 14.05 -12.75 4.42
C ALA A 243 15.35 -11.94 4.20
N TRP A 244 16.51 -12.51 4.51
CA TRP A 244 17.79 -11.85 4.28
C TRP A 244 18.07 -11.62 2.79
N LYS A 245 17.73 -12.58 1.92
CA LYS A 245 17.84 -12.40 0.45
C LYS A 245 16.99 -11.21 -0.03
N ASP A 246 15.77 -11.07 0.48
CA ASP A 246 14.91 -9.92 0.14
C ASP A 246 15.56 -8.59 0.59
N LEU A 247 16.12 -8.54 1.81
CA LEU A 247 16.78 -7.35 2.31
C LEU A 247 18.08 -7.04 1.54
N GLN A 248 18.83 -8.05 1.11
CA GLN A 248 20.01 -7.84 0.25
C GLN A 248 19.63 -7.21 -1.09
N MET A 249 18.48 -7.57 -1.66
CA MET A 249 17.95 -6.91 -2.86
C MET A 249 17.67 -5.42 -2.59
N VAL A 250 17.07 -5.08 -1.44
CA VAL A 250 16.84 -3.69 -1.00
C VAL A 250 18.17 -2.95 -0.79
N MET A 251 19.12 -3.57 -0.09
CA MET A 251 20.44 -3.00 0.14
C MET A 251 21.17 -2.67 -1.17
N LYS A 252 21.14 -3.59 -2.13
CA LYS A 252 21.75 -3.37 -3.46
C LYS A 252 21.12 -2.16 -4.17
N TYR A 253 19.81 -2.01 -4.10
CA TYR A 253 19.10 -0.89 -4.72
C TYR A 253 19.46 0.46 -4.07
N LEU A 254 19.57 0.48 -2.73
CA LEU A 254 19.91 1.69 -1.97
C LEU A 254 21.43 1.95 -1.85
N GLY A 255 22.29 1.07 -2.39
CA GLY A 255 23.75 1.19 -2.27
C GLY A 255 24.26 0.97 -0.85
N LEU A 256 23.52 0.26 0.00
CA LEU A 256 23.90 -0.02 1.38
C LEU A 256 24.95 -1.14 1.46
N LYS A 257 25.86 -1.02 2.45
CA LYS A 257 26.84 -2.07 2.77
C LYS A 257 26.40 -2.78 4.06
N PRO A 258 26.45 -4.13 4.10
CA PRO A 258 26.16 -4.85 5.33
C PRO A 258 27.12 -4.44 6.45
N LYS A 259 26.60 -4.44 7.68
CA LYS A 259 27.48 -4.24 8.85
C LYS A 259 28.57 -5.31 8.86
N ALA A 260 29.83 -4.92 8.95
CA ALA A 260 30.93 -5.84 9.12
C ALA A 260 30.67 -6.73 10.35
N LYS A 261 30.84 -8.06 10.18
CA LYS A 261 30.84 -8.96 11.34
C LYS A 261 31.96 -8.52 12.27
N ALA A 262 31.64 -8.32 13.55
CA ALA A 262 32.71 -8.21 14.55
C ALA A 262 33.60 -9.44 14.43
N PRO A 263 34.93 -9.27 14.53
CA PRO A 263 35.83 -10.41 14.57
C PRO A 263 35.38 -11.31 15.73
N THR A 264 35.15 -12.59 15.45
CA THR A 264 34.96 -13.61 16.49
C THR A 264 36.27 -13.75 17.21
N GLU A 265 36.33 -13.26 18.46
CA GLU A 265 37.39 -13.61 19.40
C GLU A 265 37.34 -15.10 19.76
#